data_160720c05ac2efb5e1e5974fefd39e85
#
_entry.id   160720c05ac2efb5e1e5974fefd39e85
#
_cell.length_a   1.000
_cell.length_b   1.000
_cell.length_c   1.000
_cell.angle_alpha   90.00
_cell.angle_beta   90.00
_cell.angle_gamma   90.00
#
_symmetry.space_group_name_H-M   'P 1'
#
loop_
_entity.id
_entity.type
_entity.pdbx_description
1 polymer ?
#
loop_
_entity_poly.entity_id
_entity_poly.type
_entity_poly.pdbx_seq_one_letter_code
_entity_poly.pdbx_strand_id
1 'polypeptide(L)'
;MKKLLLVMLSVMVMLSFAACGKSEAAQVTDDLIAAIGEVTLNSEAKIVAAEEALDSLSSDDKEQVENKATLIAARATYDELVQQEKEKELDQKAAEVEAVIAQIGAVTLDSEAAITAARNAYDALEEDAKAYVDNLKVLEDAATALSDMRVGNVEIYIDSIGTVTTESGEAIQVAQDALAALSAEDAAKVSNVAVLENAIVEFENLNRQMAEAMLGGMRLSEDFVRGLKFYYPMAFPYYTDYWGADVRCFVLPYLGMQGDDVWLRLVCNYTEDDWIFFEKITYAVDDKRYYDTFNYFDVTRDNDSGDVWEYVDIDVYDSDVEMLWAIANSNQTIIRFEGDNYYYDFTVSDQDKQAIREMLTVYEALSK
;
A
#
# COMPACT_ATOMS: atom_id res chain seq x y z
N MET A 1 -24.88 6.75 -39.98
CA MET A 1 -25.23 6.30 -41.34
C MET A 1 -25.11 7.49 -42.30
N LYS A 2 -24.03 7.47 -43.04
CA LYS A 2 -23.64 8.51 -43.98
C LYS A 2 -24.60 8.53 -45.19
N LYS A 3 -25.24 9.63 -45.44
CA LYS A 3 -25.91 9.85 -46.73
C LYS A 3 -24.97 10.66 -47.61
N LEU A 4 -24.32 9.96 -48.52
CA LEU A 4 -23.55 10.50 -49.61
C LEU A 4 -24.56 11.05 -50.59
N LEU A 5 -24.62 12.39 -50.77
CA LEU A 5 -25.42 12.99 -51.81
C LEU A 5 -24.53 13.16 -53.03
N LEU A 6 -24.73 12.24 -54.00
CA LEU A 6 -24.07 12.26 -55.29
C LEU A 6 -24.83 13.29 -56.16
N VAL A 7 -24.25 14.44 -56.42
CA VAL A 7 -24.78 15.38 -57.42
C VAL A 7 -24.12 15.03 -58.75
N MET A 8 -24.86 14.29 -59.57
CA MET A 8 -24.53 14.16 -61.00
C MET A 8 -24.84 15.45 -61.74
N LEU A 9 -23.80 16.17 -62.13
CA LEU A 9 -23.90 17.27 -63.05
C LEU A 9 -23.80 16.70 -64.45
N SER A 10 -24.93 16.67 -65.17
CA SER A 10 -25.02 16.28 -66.60
C SER A 10 -24.34 17.34 -67.46
N VAL A 11 -23.27 16.93 -68.12
CA VAL A 11 -22.55 17.74 -69.09
C VAL A 11 -23.40 17.75 -70.40
N MET A 12 -23.98 18.90 -70.70
CA MET A 12 -24.59 19.15 -72.03
C MET A 12 -23.59 19.93 -72.87
N VAL A 13 -23.02 19.20 -73.83
CA VAL A 13 -22.12 19.79 -74.82
C VAL A 13 -23.01 20.62 -75.82
N MET A 14 -22.80 21.90 -75.87
CA MET A 14 -23.16 22.70 -77.08
C MET A 14 -21.92 23.43 -77.59
N LEU A 15 -21.68 23.16 -78.89
CA LEU A 15 -20.64 23.80 -79.68
C LEU A 15 -21.05 25.24 -80.06
N SER A 16 -20.01 26.05 -80.14
CA SER A 16 -19.76 27.23 -80.98
C SER A 16 -20.29 28.56 -80.49
N PHE A 17 -19.39 29.48 -80.23
CA PHE A 17 -19.06 30.68 -81.03
C PHE A 17 -17.82 31.32 -80.39
N ALA A 18 -16.78 31.53 -81.22
CA ALA A 18 -15.66 32.39 -80.87
C ALA A 18 -16.13 33.82 -80.70
N ALA A 19 -16.46 34.22 -79.52
CA ALA A 19 -16.52 35.60 -79.07
C ALA A 19 -15.32 35.82 -78.17
N CYS A 20 -14.58 36.88 -78.39
CA CYS A 20 -13.50 37.35 -77.58
C CYS A 20 -14.05 37.79 -76.22
N GLY A 21 -14.28 36.80 -75.36
CA GLY A 21 -14.86 36.93 -74.02
C GLY A 21 -14.30 35.80 -73.17
N LYS A 22 -14.31 35.99 -71.90
CA LYS A 22 -13.89 35.02 -70.85
C LYS A 22 -14.58 33.67 -71.04
N SER A 23 -13.90 32.58 -70.94
CA SER A 23 -14.47 31.23 -71.04
C SER A 23 -15.57 31.04 -70.00
N GLU A 24 -16.59 30.23 -70.28
CA GLU A 24 -17.67 29.89 -69.35
C GLU A 24 -17.11 29.24 -68.10
N ALA A 25 -16.08 28.37 -68.24
CA ALA A 25 -15.45 27.70 -67.15
C ALA A 25 -14.65 28.69 -66.23
N ALA A 26 -13.96 29.68 -66.82
CA ALA A 26 -13.26 30.70 -65.99
C ALA A 26 -14.29 31.67 -65.34
N GLN A 27 -15.45 31.92 -65.94
CA GLN A 27 -16.51 32.70 -65.29
C GLN A 27 -17.16 31.99 -64.14
N VAL A 28 -17.46 30.69 -64.27
CA VAL A 28 -17.95 29.83 -63.15
C VAL A 28 -17.00 29.81 -61.99
N THR A 29 -15.69 29.71 -62.25
CA THR A 29 -14.65 29.75 -61.20
C THR A 29 -14.64 31.09 -60.46
N ASP A 30 -14.72 32.22 -61.21
CA ASP A 30 -14.83 33.55 -60.58
C ASP A 30 -16.08 33.70 -59.72
N ASP A 31 -17.21 33.16 -60.19
CA ASP A 31 -18.48 33.22 -59.46
C ASP A 31 -18.40 32.40 -58.18
N LEU A 32 -17.73 31.22 -58.20
CA LEU A 32 -17.46 30.44 -57.02
C LEU A 32 -16.54 31.18 -56.02
N ILE A 33 -15.47 31.81 -56.49
CA ILE A 33 -14.59 32.65 -55.66
C ILE A 33 -15.38 33.81 -55.03
N ALA A 34 -16.21 34.49 -55.81
CA ALA A 34 -17.05 35.58 -55.29
C ALA A 34 -18.07 35.08 -54.25
N ALA A 35 -18.57 33.86 -54.39
CA ALA A 35 -19.52 33.24 -53.48
C ALA A 35 -18.92 32.87 -52.14
N ILE A 36 -17.59 32.86 -51.97
CA ILE A 36 -16.92 32.68 -50.68
C ILE A 36 -17.38 33.75 -49.69
N GLY A 37 -17.38 35.03 -50.17
CA GLY A 37 -17.76 36.17 -49.35
C GLY A 37 -16.80 36.44 -48.18
N GLU A 38 -17.33 36.84 -47.03
CA GLU A 38 -16.58 36.98 -45.80
C GLU A 38 -16.11 35.60 -45.31
N VAL A 39 -14.79 35.47 -45.05
CA VAL A 39 -14.20 34.21 -44.65
C VAL A 39 -14.44 33.97 -43.14
N THR A 40 -14.99 32.81 -42.83
CA THR A 40 -15.24 32.30 -41.48
C THR A 40 -14.80 30.84 -41.39
N LEU A 41 -14.82 30.25 -40.22
CA LEU A 41 -14.55 28.81 -40.03
C LEU A 41 -15.50 27.88 -40.79
N ASN A 42 -16.65 28.41 -41.27
CA ASN A 42 -17.59 27.65 -42.09
C ASN A 42 -17.34 27.83 -43.62
N SER A 43 -16.29 28.54 -44.01
CA SER A 43 -16.01 28.85 -45.41
C SER A 43 -15.25 27.76 -46.15
N GLU A 44 -14.76 26.71 -45.46
CA GLU A 44 -13.88 25.66 -46.03
C GLU A 44 -14.46 25.04 -47.30
N ALA A 45 -15.71 24.58 -47.26
CA ALA A 45 -16.34 23.91 -48.40
C ALA A 45 -16.42 24.80 -49.64
N LYS A 46 -16.64 26.12 -49.47
CA LYS A 46 -16.67 27.07 -50.58
C LYS A 46 -15.26 27.34 -51.12
N ILE A 47 -14.26 27.46 -50.25
CA ILE A 47 -12.87 27.68 -50.66
C ILE A 47 -12.38 26.46 -51.43
N VAL A 48 -12.59 25.24 -50.89
CA VAL A 48 -12.21 23.99 -51.57
C VAL A 48 -12.90 23.86 -52.92
N ALA A 49 -14.21 24.17 -53.04
CA ALA A 49 -14.91 24.11 -54.29
C ALA A 49 -14.36 25.09 -55.33
N ALA A 50 -13.95 26.30 -54.93
CA ALA A 50 -13.32 27.28 -55.77
C ALA A 50 -11.89 26.85 -56.19
N GLU A 51 -11.13 26.25 -55.30
CA GLU A 51 -9.79 25.69 -55.55
C GLU A 51 -9.87 24.52 -56.55
N GLU A 52 -10.79 23.57 -56.35
CA GLU A 52 -10.99 22.43 -57.25
C GLU A 52 -11.45 22.92 -58.65
N ALA A 53 -12.35 23.92 -58.70
CA ALA A 53 -12.76 24.51 -59.96
C ALA A 53 -11.59 25.16 -60.71
N LEU A 54 -10.76 25.97 -59.99
CA LEU A 54 -9.56 26.59 -60.55
C LEU A 54 -8.55 25.53 -61.03
N ASP A 55 -8.32 24.48 -60.27
CA ASP A 55 -7.36 23.43 -60.59
C ASP A 55 -7.77 22.60 -61.82
N SER A 56 -9.06 22.44 -62.05
CA SER A 56 -9.62 21.72 -63.20
C SER A 56 -9.53 22.45 -64.52
N LEU A 57 -9.24 23.76 -64.49
CA LEU A 57 -9.15 24.59 -65.71
C LEU A 57 -7.92 24.30 -66.58
N SER A 58 -8.01 24.49 -67.86
CA SER A 58 -6.86 24.54 -68.76
C SER A 58 -5.94 25.72 -68.42
N SER A 59 -4.67 25.69 -68.87
CA SER A 59 -3.75 26.80 -68.65
C SER A 59 -4.32 28.15 -69.17
N ASP A 60 -4.91 28.11 -70.35
CA ASP A 60 -5.45 29.30 -71.01
C ASP A 60 -6.67 29.84 -70.24
N ASP A 61 -7.55 28.97 -69.71
CA ASP A 61 -8.71 29.37 -68.92
C ASP A 61 -8.26 29.86 -67.51
N LYS A 62 -7.22 29.25 -66.90
CA LYS A 62 -6.63 29.74 -65.67
C LYS A 62 -6.16 31.21 -65.78
N GLU A 63 -5.62 31.58 -66.92
CA GLU A 63 -5.17 32.98 -67.15
C GLU A 63 -6.35 33.96 -67.15
N GLN A 64 -7.55 33.51 -67.52
CA GLN A 64 -8.79 34.33 -67.59
C GLN A 64 -9.49 34.50 -66.23
N VAL A 65 -9.12 33.73 -65.18
CA VAL A 65 -9.71 33.92 -63.87
C VAL A 65 -9.10 35.16 -63.19
N GLU A 66 -9.98 36.14 -62.88
CA GLU A 66 -9.58 37.44 -62.35
C GLU A 66 -9.37 37.45 -60.86
N ASN A 67 -10.15 36.62 -60.12
CA ASN A 67 -10.22 36.65 -58.66
C ASN A 67 -9.25 35.69 -57.98
N LYS A 68 -8.23 35.17 -58.68
CA LYS A 68 -7.23 34.22 -58.08
C LYS A 68 -6.60 34.73 -56.78
N ALA A 69 -6.25 36.02 -56.75
CA ALA A 69 -5.66 36.62 -55.54
C ALA A 69 -6.64 36.61 -54.36
N THR A 70 -7.96 36.77 -54.62
CA THR A 70 -9.01 36.70 -53.61
C THR A 70 -9.12 35.27 -53.03
N LEU A 71 -9.02 34.23 -53.89
CA LEU A 71 -9.06 32.85 -53.46
C LEU A 71 -7.84 32.51 -52.56
N ILE A 72 -6.66 32.93 -52.95
CA ILE A 72 -5.42 32.76 -52.17
C ILE A 72 -5.55 33.48 -50.82
N ALA A 73 -6.05 34.71 -50.82
CA ALA A 73 -6.29 35.46 -49.58
C ALA A 73 -7.36 34.80 -48.71
N ALA A 74 -8.44 34.27 -49.32
CA ALA A 74 -9.48 33.55 -48.59
C ALA A 74 -8.93 32.28 -47.91
N ARG A 75 -8.12 31.49 -48.61
CA ARG A 75 -7.44 30.32 -48.01
C ARG A 75 -6.53 30.72 -46.83
N ALA A 76 -5.69 31.72 -47.02
CA ALA A 76 -4.79 32.20 -45.97
C ALA A 76 -5.55 32.67 -44.71
N THR A 77 -6.61 33.46 -44.92
CA THR A 77 -7.47 33.92 -43.81
C THR A 77 -8.18 32.76 -43.13
N TYR A 78 -8.65 31.75 -43.88
CA TYR A 78 -9.27 30.56 -43.32
C TYR A 78 -8.28 29.76 -42.45
N ASP A 79 -7.06 29.52 -42.97
CA ASP A 79 -6.01 28.79 -42.26
C ASP A 79 -5.58 29.53 -40.97
N GLU A 80 -5.52 30.89 -41.01
CA GLU A 80 -5.29 31.70 -39.80
C GLU A 80 -6.40 31.54 -38.75
N LEU A 81 -7.69 31.56 -39.21
CA LEU A 81 -8.84 31.38 -38.31
C LEU A 81 -8.85 29.96 -37.66
N VAL A 82 -8.52 28.94 -38.44
CA VAL A 82 -8.38 27.55 -37.92
C VAL A 82 -7.28 27.48 -36.89
N GLN A 83 -6.14 28.09 -37.17
CA GLN A 83 -5.02 28.11 -36.23
C GLN A 83 -5.38 28.87 -34.94
N GLN A 84 -6.02 30.02 -35.03
CA GLN A 84 -6.49 30.78 -33.86
C GLN A 84 -7.50 30.00 -33.01
N GLU A 85 -8.44 29.27 -33.64
CA GLU A 85 -9.40 28.47 -32.88
C GLU A 85 -8.72 27.28 -32.21
N LYS A 86 -7.73 26.63 -32.88
CA LYS A 86 -6.91 25.58 -32.28
C LYS A 86 -6.13 26.09 -31.04
N GLU A 87 -5.48 27.25 -31.17
CA GLU A 87 -4.72 27.86 -30.06
C GLU A 87 -5.65 28.20 -28.90
N LYS A 88 -6.83 28.74 -29.16
CA LYS A 88 -7.82 29.02 -28.14
C LYS A 88 -8.35 27.75 -27.43
N GLU A 89 -8.57 26.67 -28.19
CA GLU A 89 -8.95 25.37 -27.59
C GLU A 89 -7.82 24.81 -26.66
N LEU A 90 -6.55 24.93 -27.09
CA LEU A 90 -5.40 24.51 -26.30
C LEU A 90 -5.26 25.34 -25.00
N ASP A 91 -5.41 26.67 -25.13
CA ASP A 91 -5.39 27.59 -24.00
C ASP A 91 -6.53 27.30 -23.00
N GLN A 92 -7.73 26.99 -23.47
CA GLN A 92 -8.84 26.60 -22.60
C GLN A 92 -8.57 25.31 -21.84
N LYS A 93 -8.03 24.27 -22.51
CA LYS A 93 -7.66 23.02 -21.90
C LYS A 93 -6.55 23.23 -20.82
N ALA A 94 -5.58 24.07 -21.11
CA ALA A 94 -4.52 24.44 -20.19
C ALA A 94 -5.08 25.18 -18.97
N ALA A 95 -5.97 26.16 -19.17
CA ALA A 95 -6.59 26.92 -18.09
C ALA A 95 -7.40 26.05 -17.11
N GLU A 96 -8.05 24.99 -17.61
CA GLU A 96 -8.73 24.00 -16.74
C GLU A 96 -7.74 23.31 -15.81
N VAL A 97 -6.57 22.90 -16.33
CA VAL A 97 -5.51 22.27 -15.53
C VAL A 97 -4.87 23.26 -14.55
N GLU A 98 -4.64 24.49 -14.99
CA GLU A 98 -4.13 25.57 -14.13
C GLU A 98 -5.04 25.85 -12.92
N ALA A 99 -6.35 25.79 -13.14
CA ALA A 99 -7.33 25.90 -12.06
C ALA A 99 -7.22 24.76 -11.04
N VAL A 100 -6.93 23.53 -11.48
CA VAL A 100 -6.68 22.39 -10.58
C VAL A 100 -5.36 22.57 -9.82
N ILE A 101 -4.30 22.99 -10.48
CA ILE A 101 -3.01 23.28 -9.85
C ILE A 101 -3.17 24.37 -8.77
N ALA A 102 -3.91 25.43 -9.06
CA ALA A 102 -4.15 26.50 -8.13
C ALA A 102 -4.92 26.06 -6.86
N GLN A 103 -5.67 24.97 -6.91
CA GLN A 103 -6.39 24.41 -5.76
C GLN A 103 -5.46 23.71 -4.75
N ILE A 104 -4.21 23.40 -5.08
CA ILE A 104 -3.24 22.82 -4.16
C ILE A 104 -3.05 23.70 -2.93
N GLY A 105 -2.99 25.04 -3.13
CA GLY A 105 -2.82 26.00 -2.06
C GLY A 105 -1.52 25.83 -1.26
N ALA A 106 -1.60 26.02 0.06
CA ALA A 106 -0.46 25.79 0.96
C ALA A 106 -0.25 24.28 1.15
N VAL A 107 0.97 23.80 0.90
CA VAL A 107 1.32 22.38 1.01
C VAL A 107 1.39 21.95 2.47
N THR A 108 0.77 20.82 2.78
CA THR A 108 0.83 20.10 4.06
C THR A 108 0.99 18.61 3.80
N LEU A 109 1.19 17.80 4.82
CA LEU A 109 1.25 16.33 4.68
C LEU A 109 -0.03 15.72 4.08
N ASP A 110 -1.16 16.43 4.16
CA ASP A 110 -2.45 16.00 3.61
C ASP A 110 -2.65 16.41 2.13
N SER A 111 -1.69 17.13 1.54
CA SER A 111 -1.81 17.68 0.18
C SER A 111 -1.63 16.65 -0.94
N GLU A 112 -1.34 15.38 -0.63
CA GLU A 112 -1.07 14.33 -1.62
C GLU A 112 -2.18 14.18 -2.65
N ALA A 113 -3.44 14.14 -2.20
CA ALA A 113 -4.58 13.95 -3.09
C ALA A 113 -4.72 15.12 -4.09
N ALA A 114 -4.51 16.36 -3.64
CA ALA A 114 -4.58 17.55 -4.49
C ALA A 114 -3.43 17.59 -5.51
N ILE A 115 -2.21 17.29 -5.07
CA ILE A 115 -1.02 17.23 -5.94
C ILE A 115 -1.17 16.11 -6.98
N THR A 116 -1.64 14.93 -6.57
CA THR A 116 -1.89 13.79 -7.47
C THR A 116 -2.99 14.12 -8.49
N ALA A 117 -4.08 14.77 -8.08
CA ALA A 117 -5.14 15.20 -8.99
C ALA A 117 -4.62 16.20 -10.02
N ALA A 118 -3.82 17.19 -9.60
CA ALA A 118 -3.21 18.16 -10.49
C ALA A 118 -2.21 17.51 -11.48
N ARG A 119 -1.41 16.57 -11.00
CA ARG A 119 -0.47 15.81 -11.84
C ARG A 119 -1.22 15.00 -12.90
N ASN A 120 -2.24 14.25 -12.50
CA ASN A 120 -3.06 13.47 -13.42
C ASN A 120 -3.77 14.36 -14.47
N ALA A 121 -4.26 15.52 -14.08
CA ALA A 121 -4.88 16.47 -14.99
C ALA A 121 -3.86 17.00 -16.02
N TYR A 122 -2.65 17.36 -15.59
CA TYR A 122 -1.58 17.78 -16.48
C TYR A 122 -1.13 16.67 -17.43
N ASP A 123 -0.93 15.46 -16.91
CA ASP A 123 -0.46 14.32 -17.70
C ASP A 123 -1.48 13.86 -18.75
N ALA A 124 -2.77 14.11 -18.51
CA ALA A 124 -3.86 13.83 -19.45
C ALA A 124 -3.96 14.82 -20.61
N LEU A 125 -3.27 15.98 -20.53
CA LEU A 125 -3.24 16.94 -21.63
C LEU A 125 -2.50 16.39 -22.85
N GLU A 126 -2.99 16.77 -24.02
CA GLU A 126 -2.26 16.62 -25.28
C GLU A 126 -0.96 17.42 -25.22
N GLU A 127 0.10 16.93 -25.90
CA GLU A 127 1.43 17.54 -25.81
C GLU A 127 1.44 19.02 -26.23
N ASP A 128 0.66 19.36 -27.27
CA ASP A 128 0.50 20.73 -27.73
C ASP A 128 -0.10 21.65 -26.63
N ALA A 129 -1.04 21.14 -25.83
CA ALA A 129 -1.72 21.90 -24.78
C ALA A 129 -0.85 22.10 -23.54
N LYS A 130 0.08 21.17 -23.24
CA LYS A 130 1.02 21.27 -22.12
C LYS A 130 1.87 22.53 -22.17
N ALA A 131 2.23 22.99 -23.39
CA ALA A 131 3.02 24.19 -23.60
C ALA A 131 2.29 25.50 -23.19
N TYR A 132 0.96 25.45 -23.01
CA TYR A 132 0.13 26.59 -22.60
C TYR A 132 -0.10 26.62 -21.08
N VAL A 133 0.40 25.64 -20.31
CA VAL A 133 0.25 25.62 -18.85
C VAL A 133 1.34 26.48 -18.19
N ASP A 134 0.98 27.67 -17.74
CA ASP A 134 1.93 28.66 -17.19
C ASP A 134 2.34 28.37 -15.74
N ASN A 135 1.48 27.68 -14.97
CA ASN A 135 1.72 27.44 -13.53
C ASN A 135 2.25 26.04 -13.19
N LEU A 136 2.78 25.29 -14.16
CA LEU A 136 3.35 23.94 -13.93
C LEU A 136 4.38 23.93 -12.81
N LYS A 137 5.18 25.00 -12.71
CA LYS A 137 6.18 25.12 -11.62
C LYS A 137 5.56 25.07 -10.23
N VAL A 138 4.34 25.55 -10.04
CA VAL A 138 3.63 25.47 -8.74
C VAL A 138 3.38 24.02 -8.36
N LEU A 139 3.00 23.17 -9.33
CA LEU A 139 2.78 21.75 -9.13
C LEU A 139 4.09 21.02 -8.78
N GLU A 140 5.18 21.33 -9.47
CA GLU A 140 6.50 20.75 -9.24
C GLU A 140 7.05 21.15 -7.86
N ASP A 141 6.95 22.43 -7.52
CA ASP A 141 7.38 22.95 -6.21
C ASP A 141 6.51 22.34 -5.09
N ALA A 142 5.22 22.16 -5.30
CA ALA A 142 4.32 21.53 -4.33
C ALA A 142 4.66 20.04 -4.11
N ALA A 143 4.95 19.31 -5.17
CA ALA A 143 5.38 17.91 -5.07
C ALA A 143 6.70 17.78 -4.30
N THR A 144 7.67 18.68 -4.59
CA THR A 144 8.95 18.73 -3.89
C THR A 144 8.76 19.06 -2.40
N ALA A 145 7.96 20.09 -2.10
CA ALA A 145 7.69 20.49 -0.72
C ALA A 145 7.01 19.36 0.10
N LEU A 146 6.08 18.60 -0.49
CA LEU A 146 5.47 17.44 0.16
C LEU A 146 6.49 16.34 0.44
N SER A 147 7.37 16.04 -0.55
CA SER A 147 8.47 15.10 -0.39
C SER A 147 9.39 15.50 0.77
N ASP A 148 9.84 16.76 0.79
CA ASP A 148 10.72 17.29 1.84
C ASP A 148 10.06 17.25 3.24
N MET A 149 8.76 17.55 3.33
CA MET A 149 7.99 17.44 4.59
C MET A 149 7.91 15.99 5.09
N ARG A 150 7.72 15.02 4.20
CA ARG A 150 7.66 13.60 4.55
C ARG A 150 9.01 13.10 5.04
N VAL A 151 10.08 13.45 4.34
CA VAL A 151 11.46 13.15 4.75
C VAL A 151 11.76 13.76 6.11
N GLY A 152 11.49 15.05 6.29
CA GLY A 152 11.72 15.73 7.57
C GLY A 152 10.90 15.14 8.72
N ASN A 153 9.67 14.68 8.46
CA ASN A 153 8.86 14.01 9.47
C ASN A 153 9.46 12.68 9.93
N VAL A 154 10.02 11.89 9.00
CA VAL A 154 10.75 10.65 9.33
C VAL A 154 12.00 10.96 10.16
N GLU A 155 12.77 12.01 9.79
CA GLU A 155 13.95 12.43 10.54
C GLU A 155 13.58 12.85 11.98
N ILE A 156 12.44 13.51 12.18
CA ILE A 156 11.93 13.88 13.50
C ILE A 156 11.58 12.62 14.31
N TYR A 157 10.94 11.62 13.72
CA TYR A 157 10.65 10.37 14.44
C TYR A 157 11.92 9.63 14.84
N ILE A 158 12.92 9.57 13.96
CA ILE A 158 14.22 8.98 14.27
C ILE A 158 14.91 9.73 15.42
N ASP A 159 14.97 11.06 15.36
CA ASP A 159 15.60 11.87 16.40
C ASP A 159 14.85 11.78 17.74
N SER A 160 13.53 11.53 17.71
CA SER A 160 12.70 11.39 18.91
C SER A 160 12.96 10.10 19.69
N ILE A 161 13.62 9.09 19.10
CA ILE A 161 14.04 7.87 19.81
C ILE A 161 14.95 8.22 20.98
N GLY A 162 15.85 9.18 20.79
CA GLY A 162 16.77 9.66 21.83
C GLY A 162 17.71 8.55 22.33
N THR A 163 17.87 8.48 23.66
CA THR A 163 18.66 7.42 24.28
C THR A 163 17.86 6.12 24.29
N VAL A 164 18.42 5.07 23.74
CA VAL A 164 17.76 3.75 23.63
C VAL A 164 17.69 3.07 25.01
N THR A 165 16.51 2.57 25.33
CA THR A 165 16.20 1.76 26.52
C THR A 165 15.34 0.58 26.12
N THR A 166 15.05 -0.34 27.04
CA THR A 166 14.10 -1.45 26.82
C THR A 166 12.65 -0.99 26.56
N GLU A 167 12.35 0.30 26.75
CA GLU A 167 11.04 0.89 26.47
C GLU A 167 10.99 1.60 25.10
N SER A 168 12.11 1.64 24.36
CA SER A 168 12.19 2.38 23.09
C SER A 168 11.52 1.68 21.91
N GLY A 169 10.97 0.47 22.08
CA GLY A 169 10.43 -0.34 21.00
C GLY A 169 9.35 0.35 20.18
N GLU A 170 8.39 1.04 20.82
CA GLU A 170 7.32 1.77 20.13
C GLU A 170 7.88 2.93 19.28
N ALA A 171 8.80 3.72 19.81
CA ALA A 171 9.40 4.84 19.10
C ALA A 171 10.22 4.36 17.89
N ILE A 172 10.96 3.26 18.03
CA ILE A 172 11.70 2.62 16.94
C ILE A 172 10.73 2.11 15.86
N GLN A 173 9.65 1.44 16.26
CA GLN A 173 8.65 0.92 15.30
C GLN A 173 7.98 2.05 14.52
N VAL A 174 7.59 3.15 15.18
CA VAL A 174 7.02 4.33 14.51
C VAL A 174 7.98 4.91 13.48
N ALA A 175 9.27 5.01 13.81
CA ALA A 175 10.28 5.50 12.87
C ALA A 175 10.49 4.54 11.68
N GLN A 176 10.50 3.22 11.92
CA GLN A 176 10.60 2.19 10.87
C GLN A 176 9.39 2.24 9.93
N ASP A 177 8.17 2.29 10.47
CA ASP A 177 6.94 2.35 9.69
C ASP A 177 6.88 3.64 8.84
N ALA A 178 7.27 4.77 9.41
CA ALA A 178 7.32 6.03 8.70
C ALA A 178 8.36 6.02 7.56
N LEU A 179 9.54 5.42 7.78
CA LEU A 179 10.56 5.25 6.74
C LEU A 179 10.08 4.31 5.63
N ALA A 180 9.44 3.20 5.98
CA ALA A 180 8.90 2.23 5.04
C ALA A 180 7.74 2.78 4.19
N ALA A 181 7.02 3.78 4.69
CA ALA A 181 5.95 4.45 3.96
C ALA A 181 6.44 5.44 2.88
N LEU A 182 7.72 5.80 2.89
CA LEU A 182 8.31 6.67 1.88
C LEU A 182 8.51 5.94 0.54
N SER A 183 8.52 6.73 -0.55
CA SER A 183 9.06 6.24 -1.83
C SER A 183 10.55 5.91 -1.69
N ALA A 184 11.08 5.02 -2.55
CA ALA A 184 12.52 4.71 -2.55
C ALA A 184 13.40 5.97 -2.77
N GLU A 185 12.90 6.92 -3.56
CA GLU A 185 13.58 8.19 -3.81
C GLU A 185 13.62 9.07 -2.54
N ASP A 186 12.50 9.16 -1.81
CA ASP A 186 12.42 9.98 -0.60
C ASP A 186 13.15 9.31 0.57
N ALA A 187 13.07 7.98 0.70
CA ALA A 187 13.82 7.24 1.71
C ALA A 187 15.35 7.46 1.56
N ALA A 188 15.84 7.57 0.33
CA ALA A 188 17.26 7.87 0.07
C ALA A 188 17.69 9.30 0.49
N LYS A 189 16.73 10.20 0.73
CA LYS A 189 17.00 11.58 1.20
C LYS A 189 17.08 11.67 2.73
N VAL A 190 16.58 10.66 3.47
CA VAL A 190 16.60 10.68 4.95
C VAL A 190 18.04 10.61 5.45
N SER A 191 18.48 11.65 6.12
CA SER A 191 19.91 11.84 6.46
C SER A 191 20.36 11.06 7.69
N ASN A 192 19.44 10.71 8.59
CA ASN A 192 19.71 10.07 9.88
C ASN A 192 19.32 8.59 9.97
N VAL A 193 19.16 7.88 8.82
CA VAL A 193 18.80 6.44 8.80
C VAL A 193 19.76 5.60 9.64
N ALA A 194 21.06 5.90 9.62
CA ALA A 194 22.06 5.21 10.43
C ALA A 194 21.80 5.32 11.95
N VAL A 195 21.12 6.38 12.41
CA VAL A 195 20.73 6.53 13.82
C VAL A 195 19.65 5.50 14.15
N LEU A 196 18.66 5.32 13.26
CA LEU A 196 17.61 4.30 13.42
C LEU A 196 18.21 2.88 13.42
N GLU A 197 19.10 2.57 12.47
CA GLU A 197 19.77 1.27 12.38
C GLU A 197 20.55 0.96 13.68
N ASN A 198 21.30 1.92 14.19
CA ASN A 198 22.01 1.77 15.46
C ASN A 198 21.06 1.61 16.65
N ALA A 199 19.95 2.36 16.67
CA ALA A 199 18.95 2.27 17.72
C ALA A 199 18.28 0.88 17.77
N ILE A 200 18.00 0.29 16.60
CA ILE A 200 17.48 -1.10 16.51
C ILE A 200 18.46 -2.07 17.12
N VAL A 201 19.74 -2.03 16.70
CA VAL A 201 20.77 -2.93 17.21
C VAL A 201 20.97 -2.77 18.71
N GLU A 202 20.98 -1.54 19.23
CA GLU A 202 21.13 -1.27 20.65
C GLU A 202 19.92 -1.79 21.45
N PHE A 203 18.71 -1.57 20.94
CA PHE A 203 17.47 -2.08 21.54
C PHE A 203 17.46 -3.60 21.62
N GLU A 204 17.84 -4.31 20.55
CA GLU A 204 17.95 -5.75 20.51
C GLU A 204 18.99 -6.27 21.52
N ASN A 205 20.16 -5.62 21.62
CA ASN A 205 21.18 -5.97 22.59
C ASN A 205 20.72 -5.76 24.04
N LEU A 206 20.02 -4.67 24.34
CA LEU A 206 19.47 -4.42 25.68
C LEU A 206 18.42 -5.46 26.06
N ASN A 207 17.52 -5.82 25.12
CA ASN A 207 16.51 -6.84 25.35
C ASN A 207 17.14 -8.22 25.55
N ARG A 208 18.18 -8.57 24.78
CA ARG A 208 18.95 -9.80 24.97
C ARG A 208 19.61 -9.86 26.35
N GLN A 209 20.27 -8.79 26.76
CA GLN A 209 20.90 -8.72 28.10
C GLN A 209 19.86 -8.85 29.23
N MET A 210 18.69 -8.21 29.06
CA MET A 210 17.57 -8.34 30.00
C MET A 210 17.08 -9.82 30.06
N ALA A 211 16.88 -10.43 28.88
CA ALA A 211 16.44 -11.83 28.79
C ALA A 211 17.45 -12.79 29.45
N GLU A 212 18.74 -12.61 29.17
CA GLU A 212 19.82 -13.42 29.84
C GLU A 212 19.82 -13.26 31.37
N ALA A 213 19.60 -12.02 31.85
CA ALA A 213 19.46 -11.77 33.28
C ALA A 213 18.22 -12.46 33.87
N MET A 214 17.09 -12.46 33.15
CA MET A 214 15.86 -13.17 33.55
C MET A 214 16.07 -14.69 33.59
N LEU A 215 16.78 -15.28 32.63
CA LEU A 215 17.14 -16.70 32.63
C LEU A 215 17.89 -17.09 33.89
N GLY A 216 18.75 -16.19 34.40
CA GLY A 216 19.49 -16.42 35.68
C GLY A 216 18.58 -16.57 36.89
N GLY A 217 17.34 -16.10 36.84
CA GLY A 217 16.30 -16.26 37.86
C GLY A 217 15.42 -17.49 37.67
N MET A 218 15.57 -18.22 36.56
CA MET A 218 14.78 -19.41 36.24
C MET A 218 15.46 -20.69 36.69
N ARG A 219 14.69 -21.77 36.83
CA ARG A 219 15.22 -23.08 37.09
C ARG A 219 15.76 -23.70 35.82
N LEU A 220 17.05 -24.07 35.84
CA LEU A 220 17.74 -24.74 34.74
C LEU A 220 17.73 -26.26 34.90
N SER A 221 17.37 -26.97 33.83
CA SER A 221 17.62 -28.40 33.65
C SER A 221 18.50 -28.59 32.41
N GLU A 222 19.56 -29.41 32.52
CA GLU A 222 20.51 -29.63 31.43
C GLU A 222 20.61 -31.11 31.05
N ASP A 223 20.50 -31.40 29.76
CA ASP A 223 21.00 -32.63 29.15
C ASP A 223 22.40 -32.33 28.58
N PHE A 224 23.41 -32.55 29.39
CA PHE A 224 24.81 -32.29 29.01
C PHE A 224 25.26 -33.12 27.80
N VAL A 225 24.71 -34.33 27.62
CA VAL A 225 25.07 -35.22 26.50
C VAL A 225 24.60 -34.68 25.16
N ARG A 226 23.44 -34.13 25.16
CA ARG A 226 22.82 -33.53 23.94
C ARG A 226 23.08 -32.03 23.78
N GLY A 227 23.64 -31.39 24.83
CA GLY A 227 23.83 -29.94 24.87
C GLY A 227 22.51 -29.17 24.94
N LEU A 228 21.47 -29.80 25.52
CA LEU A 228 20.15 -29.18 25.66
C LEU A 228 20.05 -28.49 27.02
N LYS A 229 19.42 -27.31 27.03
CA LYS A 229 19.10 -26.58 28.26
C LYS A 229 17.60 -26.26 28.23
N PHE A 230 16.98 -26.46 29.39
CA PHE A 230 15.58 -26.14 29.59
C PHE A 230 15.43 -25.19 30.76
N TYR A 231 14.79 -24.04 30.51
CA TYR A 231 14.57 -23.03 31.51
C TYR A 231 13.09 -22.97 31.86
N TYR A 232 12.80 -23.17 33.14
CA TYR A 232 11.45 -23.18 33.69
C TYR A 232 11.22 -21.94 34.55
N PRO A 233 10.10 -21.22 34.41
CA PRO A 233 9.77 -20.12 35.29
C PRO A 233 9.62 -20.64 36.73
N MET A 234 9.87 -19.81 37.73
CA MET A 234 9.78 -20.24 39.15
C MET A 234 8.38 -20.66 39.58
N ALA A 235 7.33 -20.18 38.85
CA ALA A 235 5.95 -20.61 39.06
C ALA A 235 5.67 -22.03 38.54
N PHE A 236 6.55 -22.57 37.68
CA PHE A 236 6.41 -23.92 37.15
C PHE A 236 6.63 -24.93 38.31
N PRO A 237 5.66 -25.84 38.53
CA PRO A 237 5.74 -26.79 39.64
C PRO A 237 7.04 -27.60 39.60
N TYR A 238 7.64 -27.79 40.76
CA TYR A 238 8.90 -28.53 40.87
C TYR A 238 8.60 -30.03 40.89
N TYR A 239 9.19 -30.74 39.95
CA TYR A 239 9.19 -32.20 39.96
C TYR A 239 10.29 -32.70 40.88
N THR A 240 9.95 -33.28 42.02
CA THR A 240 10.76 -34.31 42.62
C THR A 240 10.58 -35.58 41.76
N ASP A 241 11.26 -36.68 42.07
CA ASP A 241 11.25 -37.92 41.27
C ASP A 241 9.84 -38.49 40.94
N TYR A 242 8.81 -37.83 41.39
CA TYR A 242 7.41 -38.13 41.14
C TYR A 242 6.65 -36.83 40.76
N TRP A 243 5.91 -36.89 39.66
CA TRP A 243 4.76 -36.07 39.53
C TRP A 243 3.80 -36.44 40.65
N GLY A 244 3.78 -35.76 41.73
CA GLY A 244 3.05 -36.14 42.91
C GLY A 244 2.23 -35.01 43.54
N ALA A 245 1.63 -35.31 44.65
CA ALA A 245 0.60 -34.62 45.39
C ALA A 245 0.74 -33.08 45.56
N ASP A 246 1.88 -32.49 45.27
CA ASP A 246 2.12 -31.06 45.35
C ASP A 246 1.96 -30.33 43.99
N VAL A 247 1.66 -31.07 42.93
CA VAL A 247 1.43 -30.46 41.58
C VAL A 247 0.01 -30.01 41.46
N ARG A 248 -0.17 -28.78 41.03
CA ARG A 248 -1.48 -28.16 40.78
C ARG A 248 -1.86 -28.19 39.30
N CYS A 249 -3.10 -27.92 38.97
CA CYS A 249 -3.48 -27.60 37.59
C CYS A 249 -2.74 -26.33 37.12
N PHE A 250 -2.16 -26.39 35.92
CA PHE A 250 -1.48 -25.24 35.32
C PHE A 250 -1.39 -25.35 33.80
N VAL A 251 -1.16 -24.22 33.16
CA VAL A 251 -0.76 -24.10 31.76
C VAL A 251 0.41 -23.12 31.73
N LEU A 252 1.61 -23.62 31.56
CA LEU A 252 2.84 -22.82 31.62
C LEU A 252 3.83 -23.21 30.53
N PRO A 253 4.38 -22.22 29.78
CA PRO A 253 5.46 -22.45 28.85
C PRO A 253 6.82 -22.62 29.59
N TYR A 254 7.74 -23.29 28.91
CA TYR A 254 9.16 -23.33 29.26
C TYR A 254 10.02 -23.19 28.00
N LEU A 255 11.26 -22.76 28.18
CA LEU A 255 12.19 -22.49 27.09
C LEU A 255 13.16 -23.65 26.91
N GLY A 256 13.33 -24.14 25.68
CA GLY A 256 14.39 -25.02 25.27
C GLY A 256 15.45 -24.25 24.47
N MET A 257 16.74 -24.64 24.68
CA MET A 257 17.87 -24.08 23.95
C MET A 257 18.87 -25.16 23.54
N GLN A 258 19.40 -25.05 22.30
CA GLN A 258 20.54 -25.86 21.86
C GLN A 258 21.45 -25.02 20.94
N GLY A 259 22.62 -24.65 21.43
CA GLY A 259 23.44 -23.66 20.73
C GLY A 259 22.74 -22.33 20.68
N ASP A 260 22.54 -21.83 19.47
CA ASP A 260 21.79 -20.58 19.18
C ASP A 260 20.28 -20.81 18.91
N ASP A 261 19.87 -22.08 18.81
CA ASP A 261 18.46 -22.41 18.61
C ASP A 261 17.67 -22.27 19.91
N VAL A 262 16.57 -21.55 19.85
CA VAL A 262 15.68 -21.26 20.99
C VAL A 262 14.25 -21.59 20.58
N TRP A 263 13.54 -22.36 21.42
CA TRP A 263 12.15 -22.73 21.19
C TRP A 263 11.35 -22.73 22.48
N LEU A 264 10.03 -22.61 22.35
CA LEU A 264 9.10 -22.76 23.47
C LEU A 264 8.41 -24.13 23.43
N ARG A 265 8.11 -24.63 24.59
CA ARG A 265 7.21 -25.75 24.83
C ARG A 265 6.14 -25.33 25.84
N LEU A 266 4.96 -25.94 25.75
CA LEU A 266 3.84 -25.67 26.64
C LEU A 266 3.44 -26.96 27.37
N VAL A 267 3.41 -26.89 28.71
CA VAL A 267 2.82 -27.94 29.51
C VAL A 267 1.46 -27.54 30.01
N CYS A 268 0.47 -28.38 29.72
CA CYS A 268 -0.88 -28.26 30.25
C CYS A 268 -1.14 -29.45 31.16
N ASN A 269 -1.27 -29.20 32.45
CA ASN A 269 -1.38 -30.22 33.49
C ASN A 269 -2.69 -30.08 34.24
N TYR A 270 -3.42 -31.19 34.29
CA TYR A 270 -4.53 -31.45 35.21
C TYR A 270 -4.07 -32.32 36.35
N THR A 271 -4.46 -32.02 37.59
CA THR A 271 -4.18 -32.82 38.81
C THR A 271 -5.32 -32.63 39.78
N GLU A 272 -5.95 -33.73 40.17
CA GLU A 272 -7.02 -33.84 41.16
C GLU A 272 -7.10 -35.28 41.72
N ASP A 273 -8.17 -35.57 42.45
CA ASP A 273 -8.38 -36.89 43.08
C ASP A 273 -9.10 -37.93 42.17
N ASP A 274 -9.54 -37.53 40.98
CA ASP A 274 -10.21 -38.41 40.01
C ASP A 274 -9.82 -38.11 38.57
N TRP A 275 -9.89 -39.14 37.70
CA TRP A 275 -9.58 -39.04 36.26
C TRP A 275 -10.67 -38.35 35.47
N ILE A 276 -10.27 -37.48 34.54
CA ILE A 276 -11.18 -36.93 33.54
C ILE A 276 -10.92 -37.48 32.13
N PHE A 277 -9.74 -38.06 31.88
CA PHE A 277 -9.31 -38.55 30.57
C PHE A 277 -9.46 -37.49 29.49
N PHE A 278 -8.89 -36.30 29.73
CA PHE A 278 -9.07 -35.21 28.78
C PHE A 278 -8.46 -35.52 27.42
N GLU A 279 -9.19 -35.10 26.39
CA GLU A 279 -8.76 -35.13 25.00
C GLU A 279 -8.90 -33.74 24.35
N LYS A 280 -9.39 -32.75 25.12
CA LYS A 280 -9.52 -31.38 24.67
C LYS A 280 -9.22 -30.40 25.80
N ILE A 281 -8.56 -29.29 25.42
CA ILE A 281 -8.37 -28.13 26.30
C ILE A 281 -9.06 -26.93 25.66
N THR A 282 -9.85 -26.21 26.44
CA THR A 282 -10.46 -24.94 26.06
C THR A 282 -9.82 -23.83 26.89
N TYR A 283 -9.26 -22.84 26.23
CA TYR A 283 -8.72 -21.63 26.84
C TYR A 283 -9.74 -20.49 26.67
N ALA A 284 -10.43 -20.16 27.73
CA ALA A 284 -11.42 -19.08 27.77
C ALA A 284 -10.73 -17.81 28.29
N VAL A 285 -10.26 -16.98 27.37
CA VAL A 285 -9.45 -15.78 27.64
C VAL A 285 -10.35 -14.54 27.41
N ASP A 286 -10.81 -13.93 28.47
CA ASP A 286 -11.83 -12.88 28.44
C ASP A 286 -13.02 -13.28 27.52
N ASP A 287 -13.21 -12.59 26.39
CA ASP A 287 -14.27 -12.89 25.38
C ASP A 287 -13.80 -13.85 24.28
N LYS A 288 -12.52 -14.21 24.21
CA LYS A 288 -11.96 -15.12 23.21
C LYS A 288 -11.91 -16.56 23.68
N ARG A 289 -11.87 -17.49 22.72
CA ARG A 289 -11.76 -18.93 22.97
C ARG A 289 -10.74 -19.53 22.03
N TYR A 290 -9.82 -20.33 22.60
CA TYR A 290 -8.83 -21.13 21.89
C TYR A 290 -9.01 -22.60 22.27
N TYR A 291 -8.52 -23.52 21.44
CA TYR A 291 -8.79 -24.95 21.61
C TYR A 291 -7.60 -25.78 21.15
N ASP A 292 -7.23 -26.78 21.96
CA ASP A 292 -6.37 -27.88 21.57
C ASP A 292 -7.11 -29.18 21.70
N THR A 293 -6.82 -30.13 20.80
CA THR A 293 -7.39 -31.47 20.82
C THR A 293 -6.29 -32.50 20.71
N PHE A 294 -6.41 -33.61 21.46
CA PHE A 294 -5.42 -34.64 21.59
C PHE A 294 -6.05 -36.01 21.38
N ASN A 295 -5.25 -36.96 20.87
CA ASN A 295 -5.67 -38.37 20.96
C ASN A 295 -5.39 -38.88 22.35
N TYR A 296 -6.07 -39.96 22.72
CA TYR A 296 -5.90 -40.58 24.05
C TYR A 296 -4.43 -40.86 24.42
N PHE A 297 -3.61 -41.25 23.43
CA PHE A 297 -2.21 -41.60 23.67
C PHE A 297 -1.25 -40.38 23.68
N ASP A 298 -1.71 -39.22 23.30
CA ASP A 298 -0.91 -37.98 23.35
C ASP A 298 -0.86 -37.41 24.78
N VAL A 299 -1.83 -37.78 25.61
CA VAL A 299 -1.90 -37.36 27.02
C VAL A 299 -1.24 -38.38 27.92
N THR A 300 -0.21 -37.94 28.64
CA THR A 300 0.46 -38.75 29.68
C THR A 300 -0.41 -38.77 30.90
N ARG A 301 -0.59 -39.98 31.51
CA ARG A 301 -1.42 -40.22 32.68
C ARG A 301 -0.69 -41.07 33.68
N ASP A 302 -0.68 -40.65 34.95
CA ASP A 302 -0.12 -41.42 36.05
C ASP A 302 -0.82 -41.06 37.36
N ASN A 303 -0.57 -41.81 38.42
CA ASN A 303 -1.16 -41.60 39.74
C ASN A 303 -0.24 -42.03 40.86
N ASP A 304 -0.35 -41.40 42.01
CA ASP A 304 0.27 -41.80 43.26
C ASP A 304 -0.55 -41.34 44.47
N SER A 305 -0.59 -42.18 45.49
CA SER A 305 -1.13 -41.88 46.83
C SER A 305 -2.56 -41.31 46.88
N GLY A 306 -3.36 -41.51 45.83
CA GLY A 306 -4.74 -41.06 45.71
C GLY A 306 -4.94 -39.86 44.81
N ASP A 307 -3.88 -39.24 44.38
CA ASP A 307 -3.92 -38.17 43.36
C ASP A 307 -3.65 -38.74 41.97
N VAL A 308 -4.28 -38.15 40.97
CA VAL A 308 -4.07 -38.46 39.55
C VAL A 308 -3.60 -37.21 38.82
N TRP A 309 -2.84 -37.42 37.73
CA TRP A 309 -2.47 -36.33 36.83
C TRP A 309 -2.52 -36.76 35.37
N GLU A 310 -2.96 -35.82 34.57
CA GLU A 310 -3.01 -35.96 33.13
C GLU A 310 -2.35 -34.72 32.52
N TYR A 311 -1.37 -34.92 31.64
CA TYR A 311 -0.70 -33.76 31.02
C TYR A 311 -0.29 -33.99 29.59
N VAL A 312 -0.13 -32.89 28.89
CA VAL A 312 0.55 -32.81 27.59
C VAL A 312 1.72 -31.84 27.66
N ASP A 313 2.77 -32.16 26.91
CA ASP A 313 3.94 -31.32 26.69
C ASP A 313 4.09 -31.15 25.20
N ILE A 314 3.75 -29.97 24.66
CA ILE A 314 3.58 -29.72 23.25
C ILE A 314 4.53 -28.63 22.73
N ASP A 315 4.83 -28.70 21.44
CA ASP A 315 5.55 -27.62 20.77
C ASP A 315 4.66 -26.39 20.66
N VAL A 316 5.25 -25.20 20.75
CA VAL A 316 4.58 -23.91 20.66
C VAL A 316 4.86 -23.31 19.30
N TYR A 317 3.81 -22.97 18.55
CA TYR A 317 3.84 -22.32 17.25
C TYR A 317 3.39 -20.84 17.37
N ASP A 318 3.51 -20.07 16.30
CA ASP A 318 3.19 -18.63 16.33
C ASP A 318 1.75 -18.34 16.82
N SER A 319 0.78 -19.18 16.46
CA SER A 319 -0.60 -19.06 16.95
C SER A 319 -0.73 -19.25 18.46
N ASP A 320 0.12 -20.13 19.02
CA ASP A 320 0.14 -20.41 20.46
C ASP A 320 0.83 -19.28 21.23
N VAL A 321 1.84 -18.64 20.63
CA VAL A 321 2.47 -17.43 21.17
C VAL A 321 1.43 -16.32 21.31
N GLU A 322 0.57 -16.10 20.28
CA GLU A 322 -0.54 -15.13 20.34
C GLU A 322 -1.52 -15.46 21.47
N MET A 323 -1.90 -16.72 21.61
CA MET A 323 -2.76 -17.20 22.70
C MET A 323 -2.13 -16.97 24.06
N LEU A 324 -0.84 -17.33 24.23
CA LEU A 324 -0.13 -17.15 25.49
C LEU A 324 0.00 -15.68 25.87
N TRP A 325 0.25 -14.78 24.91
CA TRP A 325 0.20 -13.33 25.15
C TRP A 325 -1.20 -12.86 25.56
N ALA A 326 -2.24 -13.40 24.92
CA ALA A 326 -3.61 -13.10 25.31
C ALA A 326 -3.89 -13.53 26.76
N ILE A 327 -3.47 -14.74 27.16
CA ILE A 327 -3.57 -15.23 28.55
C ILE A 327 -2.82 -14.30 29.51
N ALA A 328 -1.56 -14.00 29.21
CA ALA A 328 -0.70 -13.17 30.06
C ALA A 328 -1.26 -11.76 30.30
N ASN A 329 -2.00 -11.21 29.35
CA ASN A 329 -2.57 -9.86 29.41
C ASN A 329 -4.08 -9.82 29.72
N SER A 330 -4.73 -10.98 29.93
CA SER A 330 -6.16 -11.05 30.19
C SER A 330 -6.56 -10.50 31.56
N ASN A 331 -7.80 -10.05 31.68
CA ASN A 331 -8.42 -9.82 32.99
C ASN A 331 -8.73 -11.16 33.67
N GLN A 332 -9.28 -12.11 32.90
CA GLN A 332 -9.60 -13.45 33.40
C GLN A 332 -9.30 -14.50 32.33
N THR A 333 -8.66 -15.58 32.72
CA THR A 333 -8.53 -16.79 31.91
C THR A 333 -9.00 -17.98 32.70
N ILE A 334 -9.93 -18.75 32.12
CA ILE A 334 -10.38 -20.04 32.62
C ILE A 334 -9.89 -21.10 31.64
N ILE A 335 -9.22 -22.11 32.13
CA ILE A 335 -8.80 -23.29 31.38
C ILE A 335 -9.76 -24.42 31.73
N ARG A 336 -10.32 -25.05 30.69
CA ARG A 336 -11.14 -26.25 30.83
C ARG A 336 -10.42 -27.43 30.20
N PHE A 337 -10.19 -28.47 31.01
CA PHE A 337 -9.83 -29.80 30.53
C PHE A 337 -11.11 -30.61 30.33
N GLU A 338 -11.30 -31.19 29.16
CA GLU A 338 -12.53 -31.88 28.76
C GLU A 338 -12.20 -33.30 28.30
N GLY A 339 -12.77 -34.29 28.97
CA GLY A 339 -12.88 -35.68 28.53
C GLY A 339 -14.29 -35.99 28.04
N ASP A 340 -14.57 -37.24 27.66
CA ASP A 340 -15.85 -37.67 27.12
C ASP A 340 -17.05 -37.44 28.08
N ASN A 341 -16.82 -37.63 29.37
CA ASN A 341 -17.88 -37.60 30.37
C ASN A 341 -17.71 -36.54 31.44
N TYR A 342 -16.50 -36.03 31.62
CA TYR A 342 -16.11 -35.14 32.70
C TYR A 342 -15.31 -33.96 32.19
N TYR A 343 -15.33 -32.87 32.90
CA TYR A 343 -14.49 -31.71 32.66
C TYR A 343 -14.07 -31.09 33.99
N TYR A 344 -12.99 -30.31 33.93
CA TYR A 344 -12.49 -29.53 35.05
C TYR A 344 -12.09 -28.13 34.61
N ASP A 345 -12.50 -27.14 35.39
CA ASP A 345 -12.21 -25.72 35.13
C ASP A 345 -11.27 -25.19 36.22
N PHE A 346 -10.19 -24.53 35.83
CA PHE A 346 -9.41 -23.74 36.76
C PHE A 346 -9.15 -22.33 36.20
N THR A 347 -8.97 -21.37 37.12
CA THR A 347 -8.63 -20.00 36.76
C THR A 347 -7.13 -19.81 36.81
N VAL A 348 -6.55 -19.27 35.71
CA VAL A 348 -5.11 -18.94 35.64
C VAL A 348 -4.81 -17.82 36.63
N SER A 349 -3.87 -18.05 37.52
CA SER A 349 -3.47 -17.08 38.55
C SER A 349 -2.67 -15.93 37.98
N ASP A 350 -2.63 -14.79 38.67
CA ASP A 350 -1.78 -13.65 38.28
C ASP A 350 -0.30 -14.01 38.27
N GLN A 351 0.12 -14.96 39.16
CA GLN A 351 1.49 -15.48 39.18
C GLN A 351 1.79 -16.27 37.90
N ASP A 352 0.86 -17.11 37.43
CA ASP A 352 1.03 -17.87 36.19
C ASP A 352 1.03 -16.93 34.96
N LYS A 353 0.15 -15.93 34.94
CA LYS A 353 0.14 -14.91 33.90
C LYS A 353 1.47 -14.15 33.83
N GLN A 354 2.04 -13.82 34.98
CA GLN A 354 3.36 -13.19 35.06
C GLN A 354 4.47 -14.11 34.55
N ALA A 355 4.46 -15.40 34.95
CA ALA A 355 5.39 -16.38 34.47
C ALA A 355 5.34 -16.61 32.96
N ILE A 356 4.13 -16.64 32.39
CA ILE A 356 3.93 -16.70 30.92
C ILE A 356 4.53 -15.46 30.25
N ARG A 357 4.25 -14.25 30.77
CA ARG A 357 4.79 -13.00 30.24
C ARG A 357 6.32 -12.99 30.26
N GLU A 358 6.92 -13.35 31.38
CA GLU A 358 8.38 -13.42 31.52
C GLU A 358 9.01 -14.39 30.52
N MET A 359 8.41 -15.57 30.34
CA MET A 359 8.89 -16.56 29.39
C MET A 359 8.79 -16.11 27.95
N LEU A 360 7.67 -15.49 27.55
CA LEU A 360 7.47 -14.94 26.21
C LEU A 360 8.45 -13.79 25.93
N THR A 361 8.66 -12.91 26.89
CA THR A 361 9.63 -11.80 26.79
C THR A 361 11.04 -12.34 26.51
N VAL A 362 11.46 -13.37 27.27
CA VAL A 362 12.76 -14.02 27.07
C VAL A 362 12.84 -14.68 25.70
N TYR A 363 11.80 -15.42 25.30
CA TYR A 363 11.76 -16.09 24.02
C TYR A 363 11.89 -15.10 22.84
N GLU A 364 11.09 -14.04 22.82
CA GLU A 364 11.13 -13.04 21.75
C GLU A 364 12.47 -12.28 21.66
N ALA A 365 13.15 -12.11 22.78
CA ALA A 365 14.46 -11.46 22.79
C ALA A 365 15.62 -12.38 22.35
N LEU A 366 15.49 -13.69 22.49
CA LEU A 366 16.55 -14.64 22.19
C LEU A 366 16.35 -15.40 20.88
N SER A 367 15.12 -15.47 20.34
CA SER A 367 14.81 -16.17 19.10
C SER A 367 14.99 -15.33 17.82
N LYS A 368 15.43 -14.07 17.95
CA LYS A 368 15.68 -13.13 16.84
C LYS A 368 17.09 -13.22 16.29
#